data_c4e4afb61bbf40f77fe51bd7995a13d0
#
_entry.id   c4e4afb61bbf40f77fe51bd7995a13d0
#
_cell.length_a   1.000
_cell.length_b   1.000
_cell.length_c   1.000
_cell.angle_alpha   90.00
_cell.angle_beta   90.00
_cell.angle_gamma   90.00
#
_symmetry.space_group_name_H-M   'P 1'
#
loop_
_entity.id
_entity.type
_entity.pdbx_description
1 polymer ?
#
loop_
_entity_poly.entity_id
_entity_poly.type
_entity_poly.pdbx_seq_one_letter_code
_entity_poly.pdbx_strand_id
1 'polypeptide(L)'
;MQKLQFHLLVTLLCCCLPGSQANRVYVHPFYLFAAENVSCEPLQNPVVKPLETIPVASLNIEVLTPDNRDLSKPEAQRQNITERKNVLAKFSNILGERIYQALGRKHNSTNTLLSPISTFGSLVNFYLGASKKTAKSFQELLGLSRGTDREDCVYLVDGHKVLSTLQAINSMVDNGPEEKITTQVWAFARKDAHLSRDFIQGTQDFSDMSFIRGVDFSMPHEAEALVNSFVDKTSDGKMKNVFNNLNPSSNFLFISSFSFKGNWTMAFRPEKTSLQEFHVDESTTVMTPMMTRTGHFDYLNDKANKCTVVKVSLSKQSYIVLVLPHEGVSLSDIESKRFTKLMDTWHLNFQEGLLELSLPKFSVSSVNNLADLLTNMSPVLETDLLGSQAEFIQLSNIKPFTIDKAFNTVQFEMSDGEAGPQDKEQEAGIPLKLSINRPFFFSVIGEHYDSFLLMGKVTNPTV
;
A
#
# COMPACT_ATOMS: atom_id res chain seq x y z
N MET A 1 50.65 -20.81 -44.59
CA MET A 1 49.85 -21.89 -43.97
C MET A 1 49.64 -21.72 -42.45
N GLN A 2 50.60 -21.29 -41.68
CA GLN A 2 50.42 -21.12 -40.20
C GLN A 2 49.46 -20.03 -39.80
N LYS A 3 49.31 -18.91 -40.53
CA LYS A 3 48.35 -17.84 -40.18
C LYS A 3 46.89 -18.23 -40.44
N LEU A 4 46.64 -19.13 -41.41
CA LEU A 4 45.26 -19.61 -41.69
C LEU A 4 44.78 -20.61 -40.61
N GLN A 5 45.69 -21.44 -40.07
CA GLN A 5 45.36 -22.37 -39.00
C GLN A 5 45.04 -21.65 -37.67
N PHE A 6 45.71 -20.53 -37.40
CA PHE A 6 45.46 -19.77 -36.16
C PHE A 6 44.12 -19.06 -36.21
N HIS A 7 43.71 -18.54 -37.37
CA HIS A 7 42.36 -17.93 -37.52
C HIS A 7 41.23 -18.97 -37.45
N LEU A 8 41.46 -20.17 -37.98
CA LEU A 8 40.43 -21.25 -37.88
C LEU A 8 40.29 -21.77 -36.44
N LEU A 9 41.37 -21.81 -35.68
CA LEU A 9 41.36 -22.23 -34.25
C LEU A 9 40.65 -21.18 -33.36
N VAL A 10 40.87 -19.88 -33.61
CA VAL A 10 40.21 -18.80 -32.86
C VAL A 10 38.72 -18.70 -33.16
N THR A 11 38.33 -18.91 -34.42
CA THR A 11 36.89 -18.97 -34.79
C THR A 11 36.19 -20.19 -34.25
N LEU A 12 36.85 -21.36 -34.18
CA LEU A 12 36.29 -22.57 -33.58
C LEU A 12 36.20 -22.43 -32.04
N LEU A 13 37.15 -21.79 -31.37
CA LEU A 13 37.05 -21.51 -29.93
C LEU A 13 35.96 -20.49 -29.57
N CYS A 14 35.70 -19.50 -30.43
CA CYS A 14 34.56 -18.57 -30.23
C CYS A 14 33.19 -19.21 -30.43
N CYS A 15 33.09 -20.29 -31.24
CA CYS A 15 31.84 -21.03 -31.43
C CYS A 15 31.58 -22.09 -30.35
N CYS A 16 32.59 -22.42 -29.52
CA CYS A 16 32.47 -23.40 -28.44
C CYS A 16 32.35 -22.82 -27.04
N LEU A 17 32.28 -21.50 -26.90
CA LEU A 17 31.80 -20.93 -25.62
C LEU A 17 30.31 -21.22 -25.58
N PRO A 18 29.83 -22.10 -24.67
CA PRO A 18 28.42 -22.17 -24.42
C PRO A 18 28.05 -20.75 -23.96
N GLY A 19 27.28 -20.04 -24.78
CA GLY A 19 26.60 -18.86 -24.32
C GLY A 19 25.93 -19.28 -23.03
N SER A 20 26.33 -18.74 -21.91
CA SER A 20 25.61 -18.85 -20.67
C SER A 20 24.27 -18.13 -20.90
N GLN A 21 23.35 -18.76 -21.63
CA GLN A 21 21.96 -18.51 -21.47
C GLN A 21 21.73 -18.85 -19.99
N ALA A 22 21.81 -17.81 -19.15
CA ALA A 22 21.24 -17.92 -17.83
C ALA A 22 19.82 -18.44 -18.06
N ASN A 23 19.61 -19.73 -17.81
CA ASN A 23 18.29 -20.32 -17.77
C ASN A 23 17.56 -19.56 -16.66
N ARG A 24 16.89 -18.45 -17.05
CA ARG A 24 15.94 -17.78 -16.17
C ARG A 24 14.78 -18.75 -16.02
N VAL A 25 14.89 -19.63 -15.03
CA VAL A 25 13.78 -20.45 -14.62
C VAL A 25 12.72 -19.50 -14.10
N TYR A 26 11.64 -19.33 -14.86
CA TYR A 26 10.49 -18.59 -14.39
C TYR A 26 9.88 -19.38 -13.23
N VAL A 27 10.02 -18.86 -12.02
CA VAL A 27 9.34 -19.40 -10.85
C VAL A 27 8.00 -18.67 -10.75
N HIS A 28 6.90 -19.42 -10.88
CA HIS A 28 5.58 -18.83 -10.71
C HIS A 28 5.46 -18.24 -9.29
N PRO A 29 4.90 -17.02 -9.12
CA PRO A 29 4.79 -16.33 -7.82
C PRO A 29 4.18 -17.17 -6.69
N PHE A 30 3.27 -18.07 -7.03
CA PHE A 30 2.70 -19.03 -6.11
C PHE A 30 3.78 -19.79 -5.30
N TYR A 31 4.82 -20.27 -5.95
CA TYR A 31 5.88 -21.08 -5.28
C TYR A 31 6.75 -20.24 -4.33
N LEU A 32 6.84 -18.95 -4.54
CA LEU A 32 7.54 -18.05 -3.62
C LEU A 32 6.81 -17.89 -2.28
N PHE A 33 5.48 -18.05 -2.31
CA PHE A 33 4.61 -17.90 -1.16
C PHE A 33 3.92 -19.20 -0.73
N ALA A 34 4.25 -20.33 -1.34
CA ALA A 34 3.74 -21.61 -0.90
C ALA A 34 4.23 -21.98 0.51
N ALA A 35 3.40 -22.66 1.27
CA ALA A 35 3.70 -23.10 2.63
C ALA A 35 4.95 -24.02 2.69
N GLU A 36 5.05 -24.97 1.73
CA GLU A 36 6.17 -25.90 1.58
C GLU A 36 6.33 -26.32 0.12
N ASN A 37 7.21 -27.27 -0.19
CA ASN A 37 7.37 -27.89 -1.51
C ASN A 37 6.15 -28.77 -1.86
N VAL A 38 5.03 -28.14 -2.15
CA VAL A 38 3.77 -28.84 -2.39
C VAL A 38 3.50 -28.91 -3.88
N SER A 39 3.28 -30.12 -4.40
CA SER A 39 2.59 -30.30 -5.67
C SER A 39 1.08 -30.24 -5.41
N CYS A 40 0.36 -29.42 -6.17
CA CYS A 40 -1.10 -29.43 -6.19
C CYS A 40 -1.61 -30.65 -6.97
N GLU A 41 -1.02 -31.81 -6.79
CA GLU A 41 -1.57 -33.07 -7.26
C GLU A 41 -2.80 -33.44 -6.42
N PRO A 42 -3.81 -34.10 -6.99
CA PRO A 42 -5.02 -34.42 -6.27
C PRO A 42 -4.66 -35.25 -5.03
N LEU A 43 -4.69 -34.57 -3.88
CA LEU A 43 -4.64 -35.25 -2.60
C LEU A 43 -5.89 -36.12 -2.51
N GLN A 44 -5.73 -37.41 -2.34
CA GLN A 44 -6.88 -38.32 -2.13
C GLN A 44 -7.69 -37.98 -0.87
N ASN A 45 -7.07 -37.19 0.04
CA ASN A 45 -7.73 -36.59 1.19
C ASN A 45 -7.36 -35.11 1.25
N PRO A 46 -8.33 -34.17 1.17
CA PRO A 46 -8.02 -32.75 1.35
C PRO A 46 -7.45 -32.53 2.75
N VAL A 47 -6.29 -31.88 2.83
CA VAL A 47 -5.71 -31.47 4.12
C VAL A 47 -6.60 -30.37 4.67
N VAL A 48 -7.51 -30.74 5.57
CA VAL A 48 -8.30 -29.76 6.33
C VAL A 48 -7.37 -29.22 7.42
N LYS A 49 -6.95 -27.95 7.28
CA LYS A 49 -6.23 -27.27 8.34
C LYS A 49 -7.16 -27.14 9.55
N PRO A 50 -6.80 -27.68 10.73
CA PRO A 50 -7.63 -27.55 11.90
C PRO A 50 -7.75 -26.08 12.30
N LEU A 51 -8.98 -25.64 12.65
CA LEU A 51 -9.22 -24.31 13.15
C LEU A 51 -8.79 -24.23 14.61
N GLU A 52 -7.66 -23.56 14.86
CA GLU A 52 -7.23 -23.21 16.23
C GLU A 52 -7.77 -21.82 16.57
N THR A 53 -8.60 -21.74 17.59
CA THR A 53 -9.17 -20.46 18.05
C THR A 53 -8.77 -20.15 19.46
N ILE A 54 -8.66 -18.85 19.77
CA ILE A 54 -8.41 -18.34 21.10
C ILE A 54 -9.50 -17.33 21.50
N PRO A 55 -9.88 -17.26 22.78
CA PRO A 55 -10.81 -16.27 23.27
C PRO A 55 -10.25 -14.87 23.10
N VAL A 56 -11.10 -13.92 22.77
CA VAL A 56 -10.73 -12.52 22.62
C VAL A 56 -10.97 -11.78 23.93
N ALA A 57 -9.99 -10.98 24.36
CA ALA A 57 -10.12 -10.15 25.57
C ALA A 57 -11.22 -9.10 25.39
N SER A 58 -12.05 -8.89 26.42
CA SER A 58 -13.09 -7.85 26.38
C SER A 58 -12.50 -6.46 26.20
N LEU A 59 -13.17 -5.61 25.43
CA LEU A 59 -12.77 -4.23 25.22
C LEU A 59 -12.83 -3.44 26.53
N ASN A 60 -11.71 -2.86 26.93
CA ASN A 60 -11.59 -1.94 28.05
C ASN A 60 -10.83 -0.69 27.61
N ILE A 61 -11.47 0.48 27.71
CA ILE A 61 -10.89 1.78 27.31
C ILE A 61 -9.79 2.30 28.23
N GLU A 62 -9.57 1.63 29.35
CA GLU A 62 -8.46 1.93 30.27
C GLU A 62 -7.20 1.10 29.96
N VAL A 63 -7.35 0.03 29.16
CA VAL A 63 -6.26 -0.87 28.77
C VAL A 63 -5.89 -0.60 27.32
N LEU A 64 -5.02 0.38 27.10
CA LEU A 64 -4.62 0.87 25.77
C LEU A 64 -3.35 0.18 25.21
N THR A 65 -2.89 -0.89 25.87
CA THR A 65 -1.70 -1.62 25.40
C THR A 65 -2.03 -2.49 24.18
N PRO A 66 -1.20 -2.48 23.14
CA PRO A 66 -1.35 -3.40 22.01
C PRO A 66 -1.16 -4.85 22.45
N ASP A 67 -1.64 -5.78 21.63
CA ASP A 67 -1.45 -7.20 21.87
C ASP A 67 0.02 -7.59 21.72
N ASN A 68 0.50 -8.47 22.60
CA ASN A 68 1.88 -8.92 22.56
C ASN A 68 2.17 -9.66 21.26
N ARG A 69 3.23 -9.24 20.57
CA ARG A 69 3.72 -9.94 19.38
C ARG A 69 4.43 -11.22 19.79
N ASP A 70 4.06 -12.34 19.18
CA ASP A 70 4.81 -13.59 19.32
C ASP A 70 6.13 -13.49 18.54
N LEU A 71 7.23 -13.24 19.25
CA LEU A 71 8.57 -13.12 18.67
C LEU A 71 9.27 -14.47 18.46
N SER A 72 8.62 -15.60 18.78
CA SER A 72 9.23 -16.94 18.74
C SER A 72 9.37 -17.53 17.33
N LYS A 73 9.15 -16.74 16.27
CA LYS A 73 9.18 -17.24 14.88
C LYS A 73 10.59 -17.59 14.41
N PRO A 74 10.75 -18.77 13.77
CA PRO A 74 12.03 -19.23 13.29
C PRO A 74 12.53 -18.43 12.07
N GLU A 75 13.84 -18.31 12.00
CA GLU A 75 14.66 -17.68 10.96
C GLU A 75 14.48 -18.28 9.54
N ALA A 76 13.75 -19.40 9.41
CA ALA A 76 13.53 -20.13 8.15
C ALA A 76 12.78 -19.33 7.05
N GLN A 77 12.21 -18.17 7.38
CA GLN A 77 11.50 -17.31 6.42
C GLN A 77 12.44 -16.45 5.56
N ARG A 78 13.74 -16.44 5.77
CA ARG A 78 14.71 -15.55 5.09
C ARG A 78 15.14 -15.98 3.68
N GLN A 79 14.88 -17.23 3.29
CA GLN A 79 15.20 -17.68 1.95
C GLN A 79 14.35 -16.96 0.90
N ASN A 80 14.98 -16.49 -0.18
CA ASN A 80 14.35 -15.79 -1.31
C ASN A 80 13.60 -14.48 -0.93
N ILE A 81 13.95 -13.85 0.21
CA ILE A 81 13.25 -12.65 0.68
C ILE A 81 13.32 -11.49 -0.34
N THR A 82 14.45 -11.32 -1.03
CA THR A 82 14.61 -10.27 -2.04
C THR A 82 13.69 -10.47 -3.23
N GLU A 83 13.57 -11.72 -3.72
CA GLU A 83 12.69 -12.05 -4.83
C GLU A 83 11.22 -11.92 -4.43
N ARG A 84 10.85 -12.38 -3.22
CA ARG A 84 9.51 -12.18 -2.66
C ARG A 84 9.13 -10.71 -2.56
N LYS A 85 10.02 -9.85 -2.05
CA LYS A 85 9.80 -8.40 -1.96
C LYS A 85 9.55 -7.79 -3.34
N ASN A 86 10.39 -8.12 -4.33
CA ASN A 86 10.27 -7.60 -5.69
C ASN A 86 8.94 -8.00 -6.35
N VAL A 87 8.56 -9.28 -6.24
CA VAL A 87 7.29 -9.77 -6.80
C VAL A 87 6.09 -9.16 -6.09
N LEU A 88 6.14 -9.09 -4.76
CA LEU A 88 5.02 -8.60 -3.96
C LEU A 88 4.81 -7.10 -4.11
N ALA A 89 5.88 -6.30 -4.22
CA ALA A 89 5.79 -4.89 -4.55
C ALA A 89 5.05 -4.67 -5.88
N LYS A 90 5.39 -5.45 -6.92
CA LYS A 90 4.70 -5.36 -8.23
C LYS A 90 3.22 -5.74 -8.14
N PHE A 91 2.88 -6.79 -7.40
CA PHE A 91 1.47 -7.20 -7.23
C PHE A 91 0.67 -6.16 -6.46
N SER A 92 1.24 -5.63 -5.38
CA SER A 92 0.67 -4.54 -4.61
C SER A 92 0.45 -3.29 -5.47
N ASN A 93 1.44 -2.89 -6.29
CA ASN A 93 1.33 -1.76 -7.19
C ASN A 93 0.21 -1.94 -8.22
N ILE A 94 0.12 -3.13 -8.86
CA ILE A 94 -0.91 -3.42 -9.86
C ILE A 94 -2.31 -3.40 -9.24
N LEU A 95 -2.48 -4.02 -8.06
CA LEU A 95 -3.76 -4.01 -7.37
C LEU A 95 -4.12 -2.60 -6.91
N GLY A 96 -3.16 -1.88 -6.31
CA GLY A 96 -3.34 -0.50 -5.87
C GLY A 96 -3.75 0.43 -7.00
N GLU A 97 -3.10 0.35 -8.16
CA GLU A 97 -3.48 1.11 -9.35
C GLU A 97 -4.93 0.83 -9.78
N ARG A 98 -5.33 -0.45 -9.83
CA ARG A 98 -6.71 -0.83 -10.20
C ARG A 98 -7.75 -0.27 -9.23
N ILE A 99 -7.47 -0.35 -7.92
CA ILE A 99 -8.33 0.21 -6.88
C ILE A 99 -8.38 1.73 -7.00
N TYR A 100 -7.22 2.39 -7.16
CA TYR A 100 -7.14 3.84 -7.28
C TYR A 100 -7.93 4.36 -8.49
N GLN A 101 -7.81 3.72 -9.64
CA GLN A 101 -8.59 4.07 -10.82
C GLN A 101 -10.10 3.88 -10.61
N ALA A 102 -10.52 2.88 -9.84
CA ALA A 102 -11.92 2.67 -9.50
C ALA A 102 -12.45 3.77 -8.55
N LEU A 103 -11.61 4.22 -7.59
CA LEU A 103 -11.91 5.35 -6.71
C LEU A 103 -12.00 6.68 -7.48
N GLY A 104 -11.05 6.95 -8.37
CA GLY A 104 -10.97 8.18 -9.15
C GLY A 104 -12.23 8.45 -9.96
N ARG A 105 -12.87 7.40 -10.48
CA ARG A 105 -14.14 7.51 -11.22
C ARG A 105 -15.30 8.02 -10.34
N LYS A 106 -15.27 7.78 -9.04
CA LYS A 106 -16.35 8.16 -8.11
C LYS A 106 -16.06 9.49 -7.38
N HIS A 107 -14.79 9.82 -7.17
CA HIS A 107 -14.33 10.93 -6.35
C HIS A 107 -13.50 11.95 -7.14
N ASN A 108 -14.07 12.53 -8.21
CA ASN A 108 -13.31 13.43 -9.09
C ASN A 108 -12.84 14.74 -8.43
N SER A 109 -13.61 15.27 -7.47
CA SER A 109 -13.43 16.62 -6.91
C SER A 109 -12.92 16.63 -5.46
N THR A 110 -12.55 15.48 -4.90
CA THR A 110 -12.08 15.40 -3.51
C THR A 110 -10.65 14.88 -3.42
N ASN A 111 -9.91 15.35 -2.42
CA ASN A 111 -8.63 14.76 -2.07
C ASN A 111 -8.83 13.26 -1.82
N THR A 112 -7.93 12.45 -2.32
CA THR A 112 -8.02 10.99 -2.24
C THR A 112 -6.65 10.44 -1.92
N LEU A 113 -6.59 9.47 -1.02
CA LEU A 113 -5.36 8.80 -0.65
C LEU A 113 -5.59 7.29 -0.48
N LEU A 114 -4.70 6.50 -1.03
CA LEU A 114 -4.68 5.04 -0.94
C LEU A 114 -3.26 4.58 -0.61
N SER A 115 -3.12 3.59 0.25
CA SER A 115 -1.87 2.83 0.38
C SER A 115 -2.05 1.46 -0.28
N PRO A 116 -1.42 1.22 -1.45
CA PRO A 116 -1.48 -0.08 -2.12
C PRO A 116 -1.04 -1.22 -1.21
N ILE A 117 0.10 -1.04 -0.53
CA ILE A 117 0.68 -2.07 0.34
C ILE A 117 -0.19 -2.36 1.57
N SER A 118 -0.80 -1.33 2.17
CA SER A 118 -1.69 -1.49 3.33
C SER A 118 -3.01 -2.16 2.95
N THR A 119 -3.60 -1.76 1.82
CA THR A 119 -4.81 -2.38 1.30
C THR A 119 -4.58 -3.86 0.94
N PHE A 120 -3.44 -4.15 0.29
CA PHE A 120 -3.05 -5.53 -0.03
C PHE A 120 -2.92 -6.38 1.25
N GLY A 121 -2.23 -5.87 2.27
CA GLY A 121 -2.07 -6.55 3.56
C GLY A 121 -3.38 -6.82 4.27
N SER A 122 -4.32 -5.86 4.25
CA SER A 122 -5.66 -6.03 4.82
C SER A 122 -6.43 -7.16 4.14
N LEU A 123 -6.36 -7.26 2.81
CA LEU A 123 -7.00 -8.34 2.05
C LEU A 123 -6.35 -9.70 2.34
N VAL A 124 -5.03 -9.75 2.55
CA VAL A 124 -4.34 -10.98 2.97
C VAL A 124 -4.73 -11.39 4.39
N ASN A 125 -4.98 -10.47 5.30
CA ASN A 125 -5.52 -10.79 6.63
C ASN A 125 -6.87 -11.50 6.52
N PHE A 126 -7.78 -11.01 5.67
CA PHE A 126 -9.06 -11.67 5.45
C PHE A 126 -8.90 -13.03 4.74
N TYR A 127 -7.95 -13.16 3.82
CA TYR A 127 -7.61 -14.45 3.21
C TYR A 127 -7.28 -15.52 4.24
N LEU A 128 -6.57 -15.20 5.33
CA LEU A 128 -6.25 -16.15 6.41
C LEU A 128 -7.50 -16.70 7.11
N GLY A 129 -8.59 -15.93 7.17
CA GLY A 129 -9.86 -16.35 7.76
C GLY A 129 -10.86 -16.93 6.75
N ALA A 130 -10.61 -16.76 5.46
CA ALA A 130 -11.49 -17.18 4.38
C ALA A 130 -11.40 -18.68 4.10
N SER A 131 -12.43 -19.25 3.50
CA SER A 131 -12.51 -20.66 3.14
C SER A 131 -13.05 -20.85 1.73
N LYS A 132 -12.70 -22.00 1.13
CA LYS A 132 -13.21 -22.45 -0.17
C LYS A 132 -13.14 -21.38 -1.27
N LYS A 133 -14.30 -21.07 -1.88
CA LYS A 133 -14.44 -20.11 -2.97
C LYS A 133 -13.91 -18.72 -2.59
N THR A 134 -14.22 -18.23 -1.39
CA THR A 134 -13.78 -16.91 -0.92
C THR A 134 -12.26 -16.81 -0.85
N ALA A 135 -11.58 -17.81 -0.30
CA ALA A 135 -10.12 -17.82 -0.26
C ALA A 135 -9.51 -17.87 -1.67
N LYS A 136 -10.12 -18.62 -2.60
CA LYS A 136 -9.71 -18.65 -4.01
C LYS A 136 -9.86 -17.29 -4.68
N SER A 137 -11.00 -16.62 -4.45
CA SER A 137 -11.25 -15.27 -4.99
C SER A 137 -10.24 -14.25 -4.45
N PHE A 138 -9.84 -14.34 -3.16
CA PHE A 138 -8.74 -13.54 -2.62
C PHE A 138 -7.42 -13.81 -3.34
N GLN A 139 -7.04 -15.07 -3.56
CA GLN A 139 -5.80 -15.41 -4.27
C GLN A 139 -5.79 -14.86 -5.71
N GLU A 140 -6.90 -14.96 -6.41
CA GLU A 140 -7.05 -14.44 -7.77
C GLU A 140 -6.92 -12.91 -7.80
N LEU A 141 -7.58 -12.21 -6.87
CA LEU A 141 -7.49 -10.75 -6.74
C LEU A 141 -6.05 -10.30 -6.45
N LEU A 142 -5.36 -11.00 -5.55
CA LEU A 142 -4.00 -10.70 -5.10
C LEU A 142 -2.91 -11.12 -6.09
N GLY A 143 -3.27 -11.83 -7.18
CA GLY A 143 -2.32 -12.34 -8.16
C GLY A 143 -1.51 -13.56 -7.70
N LEU A 144 -1.95 -14.23 -6.62
CA LEU A 144 -1.28 -15.39 -6.02
C LEU A 144 -1.84 -16.72 -6.52
N SER A 145 -2.84 -16.71 -7.40
CA SER A 145 -3.42 -17.91 -8.02
C SER A 145 -2.64 -18.36 -9.24
N ARG A 146 -2.53 -19.68 -9.45
CA ARG A 146 -1.96 -20.25 -10.67
C ARG A 146 -2.89 -20.23 -11.88
N GLY A 147 -4.14 -19.77 -11.69
CA GLY A 147 -5.17 -19.72 -12.74
C GLY A 147 -5.83 -21.07 -13.06
N THR A 148 -5.20 -22.17 -12.70
CA THR A 148 -5.71 -23.55 -12.86
C THR A 148 -5.88 -24.25 -11.52
N ASP A 149 -5.74 -23.50 -10.43
CA ASP A 149 -5.75 -24.07 -9.09
C ASP A 149 -7.14 -24.59 -8.75
N ARG A 150 -7.16 -25.82 -8.29
CA ARG A 150 -8.34 -26.39 -7.64
C ARG A 150 -8.54 -25.70 -6.29
N GLU A 151 -9.77 -25.74 -5.78
CA GLU A 151 -10.08 -25.20 -4.44
C GLU A 151 -9.20 -25.81 -3.35
N ASP A 152 -8.75 -27.04 -3.55
CA ASP A 152 -7.87 -27.80 -2.65
C ASP A 152 -6.48 -27.17 -2.49
N CYS A 153 -6.00 -26.40 -3.47
CA CYS A 153 -4.68 -25.76 -3.47
C CYS A 153 -4.67 -24.37 -2.83
N VAL A 154 -5.81 -23.84 -2.46
CA VAL A 154 -5.94 -22.48 -1.92
C VAL A 154 -5.14 -22.30 -0.62
N TYR A 155 -5.20 -23.28 0.27
CA TYR A 155 -4.51 -23.22 1.57
C TYR A 155 -2.99 -23.43 1.48
N LEU A 156 -2.46 -23.66 0.29
CA LEU A 156 -1.02 -23.83 0.10
C LEU A 156 -0.27 -22.51 -0.03
N VAL A 157 -0.98 -21.39 -0.20
CA VAL A 157 -0.38 -20.05 -0.08
C VAL A 157 -0.25 -19.70 1.40
N ASP A 158 0.96 -19.44 1.84
CA ASP A 158 1.25 -19.00 3.20
C ASP A 158 1.04 -17.50 3.32
N GLY A 159 -0.13 -17.09 3.84
CA GLY A 159 -0.47 -15.68 4.06
C GLY A 159 0.49 -14.99 5.02
N HIS A 160 1.08 -15.70 5.98
CA HIS A 160 2.08 -15.14 6.90
C HIS A 160 3.38 -14.77 6.18
N LYS A 161 3.81 -15.57 5.18
CA LYS A 161 4.95 -15.19 4.32
C LYS A 161 4.65 -13.93 3.51
N VAL A 162 3.41 -13.77 3.04
CA VAL A 162 2.99 -12.56 2.32
C VAL A 162 3.02 -11.36 3.25
N LEU A 163 2.37 -11.43 4.41
CA LEU A 163 2.27 -10.34 5.38
C LEU A 163 3.63 -9.91 5.93
N SER A 164 4.47 -10.87 6.31
CA SER A 164 5.83 -10.57 6.79
C SER A 164 6.73 -9.98 5.71
N THR A 165 6.49 -10.33 4.43
CA THR A 165 7.22 -9.73 3.30
C THR A 165 6.77 -8.28 3.07
N LEU A 166 5.46 -7.97 3.17
CA LEU A 166 4.95 -6.60 3.10
C LEU A 166 5.52 -5.74 4.23
N GLN A 167 5.54 -6.26 5.47
CA GLN A 167 6.14 -5.56 6.60
C GLN A 167 7.64 -5.33 6.39
N ALA A 168 8.34 -6.29 5.80
CA ALA A 168 9.76 -6.12 5.47
C ALA A 168 9.99 -5.09 4.35
N ILE A 169 9.03 -4.85 3.45
CA ILE A 169 9.09 -3.75 2.46
C ILE A 169 8.91 -2.40 3.19
N ASN A 170 7.91 -2.28 4.06
CA ASN A 170 7.68 -1.06 4.85
C ASN A 170 8.90 -0.69 5.72
N SER A 171 9.48 -1.68 6.41
CA SER A 171 10.64 -1.48 7.29
C SER A 171 11.91 -1.04 6.57
N MET A 172 11.98 -1.17 5.24
CA MET A 172 13.13 -0.66 4.47
C MET A 172 13.10 0.85 4.31
N VAL A 173 11.91 1.46 4.40
CA VAL A 173 11.74 2.90 4.32
C VAL A 173 11.87 3.53 5.71
N ASP A 174 11.40 2.83 6.76
CA ASP A 174 11.40 3.29 8.16
C ASP A 174 12.79 3.12 8.81
N ASN A 175 13.83 3.76 8.27
CA ASN A 175 15.21 3.58 8.74
C ASN A 175 15.86 4.84 9.32
N GLY A 176 15.09 5.86 9.72
CA GLY A 176 15.70 7.08 10.25
C GLY A 176 14.75 8.00 11.01
N PRO A 177 15.30 9.05 11.62
CA PRO A 177 14.49 10.06 12.29
C PRO A 177 13.68 10.93 11.29
N GLU A 178 13.98 10.82 10.00
CA GLU A 178 13.43 11.67 8.95
C GLU A 178 12.14 11.13 8.34
N GLU A 179 11.97 9.80 8.36
CA GLU A 179 10.78 9.14 7.82
C GLU A 179 10.26 8.09 8.78
N LYS A 180 8.95 8.09 8.99
CA LYS A 180 8.29 7.10 9.83
C LYS A 180 7.04 6.56 9.13
N ILE A 181 7.03 5.24 8.93
CA ILE A 181 5.83 4.49 8.59
C ILE A 181 5.30 3.86 9.88
N THR A 182 4.01 4.04 10.13
CA THR A 182 3.33 3.38 11.25
C THR A 182 2.12 2.63 10.71
N THR A 183 2.07 1.34 11.04
CA THR A 183 0.96 0.45 10.68
C THR A 183 0.27 -0.05 11.94
N GLN A 184 -1.06 0.07 11.97
CA GLN A 184 -1.87 -0.35 13.12
C GLN A 184 -3.09 -1.11 12.64
N VAL A 185 -3.54 -2.10 13.43
CA VAL A 185 -4.76 -2.86 13.16
C VAL A 185 -5.62 -2.92 14.41
N TRP A 186 -6.92 -2.66 14.23
CA TRP A 186 -7.96 -2.89 15.23
C TRP A 186 -8.96 -3.90 14.69
N ALA A 187 -9.25 -4.90 15.47
CA ALA A 187 -10.27 -5.90 15.18
C ALA A 187 -11.19 -6.05 16.38
N PHE A 188 -12.50 -5.88 16.14
CA PHE A 188 -13.51 -5.99 17.19
C PHE A 188 -14.47 -7.12 16.84
N ALA A 189 -14.41 -8.19 17.60
CA ALA A 189 -15.29 -9.33 17.46
C ALA A 189 -16.42 -9.29 18.51
N ARG A 190 -17.56 -9.93 18.22
CA ARG A 190 -18.56 -10.12 19.25
C ARG A 190 -17.97 -10.83 20.46
N LYS A 191 -18.44 -10.48 21.66
CA LYS A 191 -17.81 -10.86 22.96
C LYS A 191 -17.68 -12.37 23.21
N ASP A 192 -18.52 -13.18 22.56
CA ASP A 192 -18.55 -14.63 22.69
C ASP A 192 -17.78 -15.36 21.57
N ALA A 193 -17.17 -14.62 20.65
CA ALA A 193 -16.34 -15.17 19.60
C ALA A 193 -14.95 -15.55 20.09
N HIS A 194 -14.48 -16.69 19.61
CA HIS A 194 -13.06 -17.04 19.62
C HIS A 194 -12.55 -16.84 18.19
N LEU A 195 -11.45 -16.12 18.03
CA LEU A 195 -10.85 -15.86 16.72
C LEU A 195 -9.72 -16.83 16.41
N SER A 196 -9.54 -17.08 15.14
CA SER A 196 -8.45 -17.88 14.62
C SER A 196 -7.08 -17.35 15.06
N ARG A 197 -6.23 -18.25 15.55
CA ARG A 197 -4.82 -17.95 15.87
C ARG A 197 -4.09 -17.43 14.65
N ASP A 198 -4.31 -18.01 13.47
CA ASP A 198 -3.70 -17.58 12.21
C ASP A 198 -4.08 -16.14 11.85
N PHE A 199 -5.35 -15.78 11.99
CA PHE A 199 -5.80 -14.41 11.74
C PHE A 199 -5.15 -13.41 12.71
N ILE A 200 -5.15 -13.71 14.01
CA ILE A 200 -4.52 -12.87 15.05
C ILE A 200 -3.04 -12.70 14.74
N GLN A 201 -2.34 -13.78 14.45
CA GLN A 201 -0.94 -13.76 14.11
C GLN A 201 -0.67 -12.96 12.81
N GLY A 202 -1.55 -13.09 11.80
CA GLY A 202 -1.45 -12.33 10.56
C GLY A 202 -1.51 -10.82 10.77
N THR A 203 -2.40 -10.34 11.65
CA THR A 203 -2.44 -8.92 12.01
C THR A 203 -1.13 -8.44 12.62
N GLN A 204 -0.51 -9.26 13.47
CA GLN A 204 0.78 -8.97 14.12
C GLN A 204 1.97 -9.05 13.15
N ASP A 205 1.89 -9.90 12.13
CA ASP A 205 2.93 -10.02 11.09
C ASP A 205 3.02 -8.79 10.20
N PHE A 206 1.89 -8.11 10.01
CA PHE A 206 1.78 -6.98 9.10
C PHE A 206 1.83 -5.61 9.77
N SER A 207 1.33 -5.49 11.02
CA SER A 207 1.22 -4.21 11.72
C SER A 207 2.27 -4.06 12.82
N ASP A 208 2.66 -2.81 13.09
CA ASP A 208 3.52 -2.47 14.23
C ASP A 208 2.78 -2.65 15.56
N MET A 209 1.48 -2.35 15.53
CA MET A 209 0.58 -2.50 16.69
C MET A 209 -0.74 -3.11 16.27
N SER A 210 -1.23 -4.09 17.04
CA SER A 210 -2.54 -4.69 16.85
C SER A 210 -3.36 -4.65 18.14
N PHE A 211 -4.68 -4.49 18.00
CA PHE A 211 -5.64 -4.43 19.09
C PHE A 211 -6.85 -5.29 18.73
N ILE A 212 -6.93 -6.48 19.31
CA ILE A 212 -8.03 -7.41 19.05
C ILE A 212 -8.87 -7.52 20.32
N ARG A 213 -10.13 -7.08 20.26
CA ARG A 213 -11.00 -6.94 21.43
C ARG A 213 -12.41 -7.50 21.19
N GLY A 214 -12.99 -8.07 22.23
CA GLY A 214 -14.37 -8.52 22.26
C GLY A 214 -15.32 -7.40 22.65
N VAL A 215 -16.44 -7.24 21.93
CA VAL A 215 -17.43 -6.17 22.10
C VAL A 215 -18.84 -6.75 22.17
N ASP A 216 -19.67 -6.19 23.04
CA ASP A 216 -21.09 -6.49 23.11
C ASP A 216 -21.88 -5.63 22.13
N PHE A 217 -22.19 -6.16 20.96
CA PHE A 217 -22.96 -5.45 19.94
C PHE A 217 -24.48 -5.44 20.20
N SER A 218 -24.96 -6.15 21.22
CA SER A 218 -26.41 -6.16 21.54
C SER A 218 -26.97 -4.77 21.88
N MET A 219 -26.09 -3.85 22.32
CA MET A 219 -26.37 -2.43 22.53
C MET A 219 -25.53 -1.57 21.55
N PRO A 220 -25.97 -1.42 20.31
CA PRO A 220 -25.12 -0.91 19.23
C PRO A 220 -24.65 0.52 19.45
N HIS A 221 -25.44 1.41 20.07
CA HIS A 221 -25.00 2.78 20.36
C HIS A 221 -23.87 2.83 21.41
N GLU A 222 -23.94 1.98 22.43
CA GLU A 222 -22.89 1.89 23.44
C GLU A 222 -21.64 1.25 22.85
N ALA A 223 -21.81 0.19 22.07
CA ALA A 223 -20.72 -0.45 21.33
C ALA A 223 -20.01 0.52 20.41
N GLU A 224 -20.76 1.32 19.66
CA GLU A 224 -20.23 2.34 18.75
C GLU A 224 -19.41 3.39 19.51
N ALA A 225 -19.95 3.95 20.59
CA ALA A 225 -19.25 4.94 21.41
C ALA A 225 -17.98 4.36 22.01
N LEU A 226 -18.04 3.11 22.52
CA LEU A 226 -16.91 2.43 23.14
C LEU A 226 -15.78 2.14 22.15
N VAL A 227 -16.13 1.58 20.98
CA VAL A 227 -15.16 1.24 19.92
C VAL A 227 -14.50 2.52 19.37
N ASN A 228 -15.28 3.54 19.06
CA ASN A 228 -14.75 4.81 18.55
C ASN A 228 -13.86 5.51 19.57
N SER A 229 -14.23 5.52 20.86
CA SER A 229 -13.39 6.06 21.92
C SER A 229 -12.06 5.31 22.07
N PHE A 230 -12.08 3.99 21.92
CA PHE A 230 -10.87 3.17 21.99
C PHE A 230 -9.94 3.45 20.80
N VAL A 231 -10.49 3.50 19.58
CA VAL A 231 -9.73 3.82 18.37
C VAL A 231 -9.14 5.23 18.44
N ASP A 232 -9.92 6.22 18.88
CA ASP A 232 -9.43 7.60 19.06
C ASP A 232 -8.24 7.65 20.03
N LYS A 233 -8.36 7.03 21.21
CA LYS A 233 -7.29 6.99 22.22
C LYS A 233 -6.03 6.26 21.74
N THR A 234 -6.18 5.13 21.06
CA THR A 234 -5.06 4.29 20.63
C THR A 234 -4.44 4.74 19.30
N SER A 235 -5.09 5.66 18.59
CA SER A 235 -4.56 6.33 17.38
C SER A 235 -3.98 7.72 17.67
N ASP A 236 -3.79 8.10 18.95
CA ASP A 236 -3.34 9.43 19.37
C ASP A 236 -4.25 10.58 18.83
N GLY A 237 -5.56 10.36 18.83
CA GLY A 237 -6.54 11.34 18.39
C GLY A 237 -6.68 11.51 16.86
N LYS A 238 -6.01 10.66 16.09
CA LYS A 238 -5.98 10.76 14.61
C LYS A 238 -7.24 10.19 13.95
N MET A 239 -7.93 9.27 14.61
CA MET A 239 -9.11 8.61 14.06
C MET A 239 -10.31 8.77 14.99
N LYS A 240 -11.29 9.56 14.54
CA LYS A 240 -12.52 9.84 15.30
C LYS A 240 -13.73 9.34 14.56
N ASN A 241 -14.68 8.73 15.29
CA ASN A 241 -15.99 8.34 14.78
C ASN A 241 -15.94 7.52 13.47
N VAL A 242 -15.01 6.56 13.40
CA VAL A 242 -14.81 5.74 12.20
C VAL A 242 -15.97 4.78 11.97
N PHE A 243 -16.52 4.23 13.06
CA PHE A 243 -17.68 3.36 12.99
C PHE A 243 -18.95 4.13 13.32
N ASN A 244 -19.99 3.88 12.54
CA ASN A 244 -21.33 4.42 12.72
C ASN A 244 -22.36 3.40 12.30
N ASN A 245 -23.59 3.53 12.81
CA ASN A 245 -24.72 2.67 12.47
C ASN A 245 -24.39 1.18 12.64
N LEU A 246 -23.87 0.79 13.80
CA LEU A 246 -23.62 -0.61 14.13
C LEU A 246 -24.93 -1.39 14.28
N ASN A 247 -24.89 -2.66 13.94
CA ASN A 247 -26.05 -3.55 14.03
C ASN A 247 -25.93 -4.43 15.30
N PRO A 248 -27.03 -4.70 16.03
CA PRO A 248 -27.01 -5.63 17.17
C PRO A 248 -26.52 -7.04 16.83
N SER A 249 -26.67 -7.44 15.56
CA SER A 249 -26.20 -8.73 15.05
C SER A 249 -24.78 -8.73 14.47
N SER A 250 -24.05 -7.61 14.59
CA SER A 250 -22.68 -7.53 14.08
C SER A 250 -21.80 -8.60 14.69
N ASN A 251 -20.94 -9.19 13.85
CA ASN A 251 -19.98 -10.19 14.25
C ASN A 251 -18.56 -9.63 14.35
N PHE A 252 -18.19 -8.76 13.38
CA PHE A 252 -16.80 -8.35 13.26
C PHE A 252 -16.63 -6.99 12.58
N LEU A 253 -15.80 -6.15 13.21
CA LEU A 253 -15.37 -4.85 12.67
C LEU A 253 -13.84 -4.87 12.54
N PHE A 254 -13.32 -4.24 11.48
CA PHE A 254 -11.89 -4.20 11.20
C PHE A 254 -11.47 -2.80 10.74
N ILE A 255 -10.34 -2.33 11.25
CA ILE A 255 -9.62 -1.16 10.71
C ILE A 255 -8.15 -1.53 10.58
N SER A 256 -7.56 -1.24 9.44
CA SER A 256 -6.12 -1.10 9.26
C SER A 256 -5.77 0.37 9.04
N SER A 257 -4.65 0.80 9.58
CA SER A 257 -4.14 2.16 9.39
C SER A 257 -2.72 2.12 8.85
N PHE A 258 -2.45 2.99 7.90
CA PHE A 258 -1.13 3.26 7.36
C PHE A 258 -0.86 4.76 7.44
N SER A 259 0.12 5.16 8.22
CA SER A 259 0.53 6.54 8.37
C SER A 259 1.96 6.70 7.87
N PHE A 260 2.16 7.61 6.93
CA PHE A 260 3.48 8.05 6.49
C PHE A 260 3.70 9.47 6.98
N LYS A 261 4.76 9.66 7.75
CA LYS A 261 5.25 10.96 8.18
C LYS A 261 6.68 11.11 7.72
N GLY A 262 6.99 12.16 6.98
CA GLY A 262 8.31 12.39 6.45
C GLY A 262 8.73 13.86 6.50
N ASN A 263 10.03 14.07 6.28
CA ASN A 263 10.62 15.38 6.11
C ASN A 263 11.15 15.48 4.67
N TRP A 264 11.15 16.69 4.13
CA TRP A 264 11.81 16.90 2.85
C TRP A 264 13.33 16.79 3.03
N THR A 265 13.99 15.89 2.33
CA THR A 265 15.48 15.73 2.36
C THR A 265 16.17 17.05 2.04
N MET A 266 15.56 17.80 1.13
CA MET A 266 15.93 19.16 0.80
C MET A 266 14.86 20.08 1.36
N ALA A 267 15.08 20.65 2.56
CA ALA A 267 14.09 21.45 3.26
C ALA A 267 13.58 22.64 2.43
N PHE A 268 12.28 22.83 2.46
CA PHE A 268 11.68 24.09 2.01
C PHE A 268 11.77 25.09 3.14
N ARG A 269 12.50 26.19 2.92
CA ARG A 269 12.73 27.20 3.96
C ARG A 269 11.43 27.91 4.29
N PRO A 270 11.05 28.02 5.58
CA PRO A 270 9.81 28.71 6.00
C PRO A 270 9.72 30.15 5.49
N GLU A 271 10.85 30.88 5.42
CA GLU A 271 10.92 32.25 4.91
C GLU A 271 10.62 32.38 3.41
N LYS A 272 10.68 31.28 2.66
CA LYS A 272 10.27 31.21 1.25
C LYS A 272 8.86 30.65 1.05
N THR A 273 8.14 30.39 2.13
CA THR A 273 6.74 30.01 2.08
C THR A 273 5.86 31.25 2.09
N SER A 274 5.03 31.39 1.09
CA SER A 274 4.12 32.53 0.95
C SER A 274 2.72 32.07 0.55
N LEU A 275 1.69 32.84 0.94
CA LEU A 275 0.34 32.60 0.46
C LEU A 275 0.26 32.91 -1.03
N GLN A 276 -0.15 31.92 -1.83
CA GLN A 276 -0.34 32.03 -3.27
C GLN A 276 -1.65 31.37 -3.68
N GLU A 277 -2.09 31.67 -4.89
CA GLU A 277 -3.30 31.12 -5.48
C GLU A 277 -3.12 29.67 -5.88
N PHE A 278 -4.10 28.83 -5.51
CA PHE A 278 -4.25 27.47 -6.00
C PHE A 278 -5.62 27.36 -6.69
N HIS A 279 -5.62 26.99 -7.95
CA HIS A 279 -6.81 26.89 -8.79
C HIS A 279 -7.43 25.52 -8.63
N VAL A 280 -8.46 25.41 -7.77
CA VAL A 280 -9.17 24.14 -7.51
C VAL A 280 -9.93 23.65 -8.75
N ASP A 281 -10.59 24.60 -9.42
CA ASP A 281 -11.29 24.40 -10.69
C ASP A 281 -11.34 25.75 -11.47
N GLU A 282 -12.07 25.79 -12.59
CA GLU A 282 -12.19 27.00 -13.44
C GLU A 282 -12.81 28.20 -12.72
N SER A 283 -13.59 27.98 -11.65
CA SER A 283 -14.35 29.00 -10.91
C SER A 283 -13.83 29.23 -9.50
N THR A 284 -13.08 28.31 -8.95
CA THR A 284 -12.69 28.27 -7.55
C THR A 284 -11.18 28.38 -7.39
N THR A 285 -10.75 29.46 -6.73
CA THR A 285 -9.34 29.65 -6.35
C THR A 285 -9.26 29.82 -4.84
N VAL A 286 -8.29 29.16 -4.21
CA VAL A 286 -8.02 29.24 -2.77
C VAL A 286 -6.61 29.79 -2.53
N MET A 287 -6.44 30.50 -1.41
CA MET A 287 -5.12 30.96 -0.97
C MET A 287 -4.51 29.87 -0.08
N THR A 288 -3.34 29.37 -0.43
CA THR A 288 -2.65 28.32 0.32
C THR A 288 -1.17 28.67 0.55
N PRO A 289 -0.56 28.25 1.65
CA PRO A 289 0.89 28.36 1.82
C PRO A 289 1.62 27.55 0.76
N MET A 290 2.33 28.24 -0.14
CA MET A 290 3.18 27.62 -1.16
C MET A 290 4.64 27.69 -0.71
N MET A 291 5.22 26.53 -0.50
CA MET A 291 6.64 26.34 -0.19
C MET A 291 7.44 26.44 -1.49
N THR A 292 8.49 27.25 -1.53
CA THR A 292 9.30 27.43 -2.74
C THR A 292 10.75 27.08 -2.46
N ARG A 293 11.35 26.32 -3.39
CA ARG A 293 12.77 25.95 -3.36
C ARG A 293 13.37 25.99 -4.76
N THR A 294 14.59 26.52 -4.87
CA THR A 294 15.44 26.42 -6.05
C THR A 294 16.49 25.35 -5.83
N GLY A 295 16.67 24.47 -6.79
CA GLY A 295 17.64 23.37 -6.72
C GLY A 295 17.57 22.44 -7.92
N HIS A 296 18.43 21.43 -7.95
CA HIS A 296 18.39 20.38 -8.96
C HIS A 296 17.33 19.34 -8.61
N PHE A 297 16.50 19.04 -9.61
CA PHE A 297 15.44 18.03 -9.52
C PHE A 297 15.44 17.17 -10.77
N ASP A 298 15.05 15.89 -10.60
CA ASP A 298 14.69 15.02 -11.70
C ASP A 298 13.29 15.40 -12.18
N TYR A 299 13.15 15.83 -13.42
CA TYR A 299 11.84 16.19 -13.97
C TYR A 299 11.68 15.75 -15.42
N LEU A 300 10.45 15.69 -15.87
CA LEU A 300 10.06 15.35 -17.23
C LEU A 300 8.85 16.17 -17.68
N ASN A 301 8.94 16.83 -18.83
CA ASN A 301 7.78 17.36 -19.53
C ASN A 301 7.26 16.29 -20.50
N ASP A 302 6.30 15.50 -20.04
CA ASP A 302 5.68 14.42 -20.84
C ASP A 302 4.60 14.97 -21.76
N LYS A 303 5.03 15.37 -22.97
CA LYS A 303 4.12 15.92 -24.00
C LYS A 303 3.10 14.89 -24.48
N ALA A 304 3.43 13.59 -24.47
CA ALA A 304 2.54 12.53 -24.93
C ALA A 304 1.37 12.32 -23.97
N ASN A 305 1.64 12.41 -22.69
CA ASN A 305 0.64 12.30 -21.64
C ASN A 305 0.12 13.66 -21.14
N LYS A 306 0.65 14.77 -21.67
CA LYS A 306 0.24 16.14 -21.36
C LYS A 306 0.36 16.47 -19.86
N CYS A 307 1.47 16.11 -19.25
CA CYS A 307 1.76 16.42 -17.84
C CYS A 307 3.24 16.74 -17.64
N THR A 308 3.52 17.45 -16.55
CA THR A 308 4.87 17.61 -16.02
C THR A 308 5.03 16.74 -14.79
N VAL A 309 6.12 15.99 -14.74
CA VAL A 309 6.42 15.05 -13.67
C VAL A 309 7.69 15.51 -12.97
N VAL A 310 7.67 15.54 -11.64
CA VAL A 310 8.84 15.89 -10.83
C VAL A 310 9.06 14.80 -9.78
N LYS A 311 10.29 14.31 -9.69
CA LYS A 311 10.73 13.42 -8.62
C LYS A 311 11.42 14.25 -7.55
N VAL A 312 10.97 14.13 -6.30
CA VAL A 312 11.57 14.78 -5.14
C VAL A 312 11.95 13.73 -4.12
N SER A 313 13.21 13.66 -3.75
CA SER A 313 13.70 12.72 -2.73
C SER A 313 13.17 13.11 -1.35
N LEU A 314 12.63 12.14 -0.62
CA LEU A 314 12.19 12.28 0.77
C LEU A 314 13.28 11.77 1.70
N SER A 315 13.95 10.68 1.31
CA SER A 315 15.12 10.14 1.98
C SER A 315 16.01 9.37 0.99
N LYS A 316 16.96 8.62 1.50
CA LYS A 316 17.73 7.66 0.68
C LYS A 316 16.90 6.41 0.30
N GLN A 317 15.77 6.23 0.94
CA GLN A 317 14.94 5.02 0.84
C GLN A 317 13.61 5.28 0.13
N SER A 318 13.21 6.55 -0.04
CA SER A 318 11.96 6.91 -0.68
C SER A 318 11.99 8.24 -1.40
N TYR A 319 11.09 8.39 -2.34
CA TYR A 319 10.85 9.64 -3.08
C TYR A 319 9.36 9.83 -3.35
N ILE A 320 8.98 11.07 -3.59
CA ILE A 320 7.65 11.43 -4.08
C ILE A 320 7.72 11.81 -5.56
N VAL A 321 6.78 11.31 -6.33
CA VAL A 321 6.54 11.73 -7.70
C VAL A 321 5.31 12.63 -7.69
N LEU A 322 5.47 13.85 -8.20
CA LEU A 322 4.42 14.84 -8.37
C LEU A 322 4.07 14.92 -9.86
N VAL A 323 2.80 14.76 -10.19
CA VAL A 323 2.32 14.77 -11.57
C VAL A 323 1.31 15.89 -11.76
N LEU A 324 1.71 16.93 -12.45
CA LEU A 324 0.91 18.11 -12.74
C LEU A 324 0.40 18.04 -14.19
N PRO A 325 -0.93 17.94 -14.42
CA PRO A 325 -1.48 18.05 -15.77
C PRO A 325 -1.10 19.38 -16.42
N HIS A 326 -0.90 19.43 -17.73
CA HIS A 326 -0.74 20.68 -18.45
C HIS A 326 -2.02 21.54 -18.36
N GLU A 327 -1.91 22.84 -18.63
CA GLU A 327 -3.08 23.71 -18.64
C GLU A 327 -4.15 23.21 -19.61
N GLY A 328 -5.40 23.25 -19.16
CA GLY A 328 -6.56 22.75 -19.92
C GLY A 328 -6.66 21.21 -20.00
N VAL A 329 -5.82 20.47 -19.29
CA VAL A 329 -5.90 19.00 -19.20
C VAL A 329 -6.46 18.60 -17.84
N SER A 330 -7.47 17.73 -17.85
CA SER A 330 -8.05 17.21 -16.61
C SER A 330 -7.11 16.23 -15.90
N LEU A 331 -7.06 16.29 -14.57
CA LEU A 331 -6.34 15.29 -13.78
C LEU A 331 -6.88 13.87 -14.03
N SER A 332 -8.18 13.71 -14.26
CA SER A 332 -8.81 12.43 -14.57
C SER A 332 -8.27 11.78 -15.86
N ASP A 333 -7.82 12.58 -16.83
CA ASP A 333 -7.19 12.06 -18.07
C ASP A 333 -5.86 11.37 -17.76
N ILE A 334 -5.12 11.85 -16.75
CA ILE A 334 -3.89 11.24 -16.28
C ILE A 334 -4.20 9.99 -15.43
N GLU A 335 -5.15 10.10 -14.49
CA GLU A 335 -5.53 9.02 -13.57
C GLU A 335 -6.13 7.80 -14.29
N SER A 336 -6.72 8.01 -15.47
CA SER A 336 -7.27 6.91 -16.30
C SER A 336 -6.18 6.01 -16.91
N LYS A 337 -4.94 6.46 -16.93
CA LYS A 337 -3.80 5.74 -17.51
C LYS A 337 -3.19 4.76 -16.52
N ARG A 338 -2.45 3.78 -17.05
CA ARG A 338 -1.73 2.82 -16.21
C ARG A 338 -0.48 3.46 -15.62
N PHE A 339 -0.59 3.87 -14.36
CA PHE A 339 0.48 4.58 -13.65
C PHE A 339 1.74 3.72 -13.50
N THR A 340 1.60 2.42 -13.25
CA THR A 340 2.74 1.48 -13.21
C THR A 340 3.54 1.51 -14.51
N LYS A 341 2.86 1.54 -15.67
CA LYS A 341 3.52 1.62 -16.97
C LYS A 341 4.10 3.01 -17.27
N LEU A 342 3.43 4.07 -16.79
CA LEU A 342 3.96 5.43 -16.91
C LEU A 342 5.26 5.58 -16.12
N MET A 343 5.31 5.03 -14.91
CA MET A 343 6.51 5.04 -14.07
C MET A 343 7.71 4.39 -14.76
N ASP A 344 7.54 3.22 -15.38
CA ASP A 344 8.61 2.56 -16.15
C ASP A 344 9.16 3.48 -17.25
N THR A 345 8.27 4.23 -17.92
CA THR A 345 8.64 5.17 -18.98
C THR A 345 9.32 6.42 -18.44
N TRP A 346 8.78 6.97 -17.34
CA TRP A 346 9.31 8.20 -16.74
C TRP A 346 10.70 8.00 -16.13
N HIS A 347 10.95 6.87 -15.46
CA HIS A 347 12.28 6.52 -14.91
C HIS A 347 13.39 6.56 -15.97
N LEU A 348 13.08 6.14 -17.20
CA LEU A 348 14.03 6.15 -18.32
C LEU A 348 14.24 7.53 -18.94
N ASN A 349 13.34 8.50 -18.70
CA ASN A 349 13.30 9.78 -19.39
C ASN A 349 13.42 11.00 -18.47
N PHE A 350 13.58 10.81 -17.17
CA PHE A 350 13.88 11.92 -16.27
C PHE A 350 15.18 12.62 -16.67
N GLN A 351 15.15 13.94 -16.56
CA GLN A 351 16.31 14.79 -16.80
C GLN A 351 16.56 15.63 -15.54
N GLU A 352 17.80 15.67 -15.10
CA GLU A 352 18.20 16.56 -14.02
C GLU A 352 18.25 18.01 -14.54
N GLY A 353 17.65 18.94 -13.80
CA GLY A 353 17.67 20.35 -14.14
C GLY A 353 17.42 21.28 -12.97
N LEU A 354 17.87 22.51 -13.11
CA LEU A 354 17.69 23.56 -12.13
C LEU A 354 16.26 24.09 -12.20
N LEU A 355 15.46 23.81 -11.14
CA LEU A 355 14.08 24.24 -11.01
C LEU A 355 13.91 25.20 -9.82
N GLU A 356 13.03 26.17 -9.98
CA GLU A 356 12.35 26.87 -8.88
C GLU A 356 10.99 26.19 -8.71
N LEU A 357 10.93 25.22 -7.80
CA LEU A 357 9.71 24.42 -7.53
C LEU A 357 8.91 25.09 -6.42
N SER A 358 7.63 25.41 -6.72
CA SER A 358 6.64 25.84 -5.73
C SER A 358 5.59 24.75 -5.55
N LEU A 359 5.38 24.33 -4.30
CA LEU A 359 4.50 23.22 -3.91
C LEU A 359 3.61 23.66 -2.74
N PRO A 360 2.28 23.42 -2.77
CA PRO A 360 1.44 23.73 -1.62
C PRO A 360 1.86 22.89 -0.41
N LYS A 361 1.80 23.47 0.78
CA LYS A 361 1.90 22.70 2.03
C LYS A 361 0.58 21.96 2.20
N PHE A 362 0.63 20.64 2.22
CA PHE A 362 -0.57 19.82 2.33
C PHE A 362 -0.35 18.57 3.19
N SER A 363 -1.42 18.14 3.81
CA SER A 363 -1.55 16.80 4.39
C SER A 363 -2.85 16.19 3.86
N VAL A 364 -2.85 14.87 3.66
CA VAL A 364 -4.03 14.18 3.16
C VAL A 364 -4.31 12.97 4.03
N SER A 365 -5.57 12.78 4.37
CA SER A 365 -6.05 11.58 5.03
C SER A 365 -7.28 11.02 4.30
N SER A 366 -7.41 9.71 4.29
CA SER A 366 -8.59 9.04 3.72
C SER A 366 -9.01 7.86 4.59
N VAL A 367 -10.30 7.68 4.71
CA VAL A 367 -10.93 6.49 5.30
C VAL A 367 -11.59 5.71 4.17
N ASN A 368 -10.99 4.61 3.77
CA ASN A 368 -11.45 3.80 2.65
C ASN A 368 -12.22 2.59 3.18
N ASN A 369 -13.50 2.48 2.85
CA ASN A 369 -14.28 1.27 3.10
C ASN A 369 -13.85 0.19 2.11
N LEU A 370 -13.33 -0.94 2.58
CA LEU A 370 -12.81 -2.02 1.72
C LEU A 370 -13.93 -2.65 0.86
N ALA A 371 -15.14 -2.78 1.38
CA ALA A 371 -16.29 -3.27 0.61
C ALA A 371 -16.61 -2.32 -0.55
N ASP A 372 -16.63 -1.00 -0.31
CA ASP A 372 -16.84 0.01 -1.36
C ASP A 372 -15.71 0.00 -2.40
N LEU A 373 -14.46 -0.20 -1.98
CA LEU A 373 -13.33 -0.33 -2.91
C LEU A 373 -13.53 -1.51 -3.86
N LEU A 374 -13.91 -2.66 -3.32
CA LEU A 374 -14.17 -3.87 -4.10
C LEU A 374 -15.39 -3.69 -5.01
N THR A 375 -16.48 -3.09 -4.51
CA THR A 375 -17.70 -2.77 -5.30
C THR A 375 -17.37 -1.86 -6.48
N ASN A 376 -16.54 -0.84 -6.27
CA ASN A 376 -16.12 0.10 -7.33
C ASN A 376 -15.27 -0.59 -8.42
N MET A 377 -14.52 -1.64 -8.07
CA MET A 377 -13.82 -2.48 -9.05
C MET A 377 -14.80 -3.40 -9.79
N SER A 378 -15.63 -4.11 -9.04
CA SER A 378 -16.70 -5.00 -9.53
C SER A 378 -17.61 -5.39 -8.37
N PRO A 379 -18.97 -5.28 -8.51
CA PRO A 379 -19.89 -5.75 -7.48
C PRO A 379 -19.75 -7.23 -7.11
N VAL A 380 -19.31 -8.06 -8.05
CA VAL A 380 -19.05 -9.50 -7.81
C VAL A 380 -17.90 -9.70 -6.83
N LEU A 381 -16.85 -8.87 -6.92
CA LEU A 381 -15.71 -8.95 -6.00
C LEU A 381 -16.13 -8.67 -4.55
N GLU A 382 -16.92 -7.62 -4.32
CA GLU A 382 -17.44 -7.33 -2.98
C GLU A 382 -18.27 -8.51 -2.45
N THR A 383 -19.24 -8.96 -3.24
CA THR A 383 -20.15 -10.05 -2.87
C THR A 383 -19.41 -11.34 -2.49
N ASP A 384 -18.38 -11.71 -3.26
CA ASP A 384 -17.62 -12.95 -3.05
C ASP A 384 -16.54 -12.83 -1.95
N LEU A 385 -16.03 -11.62 -1.66
CA LEU A 385 -14.89 -11.42 -0.76
C LEU A 385 -15.28 -10.92 0.64
N LEU A 386 -16.22 -9.98 0.75
CA LEU A 386 -16.63 -9.39 2.03
C LEU A 386 -18.14 -9.38 2.22
N GLY A 387 -18.92 -9.64 1.15
CA GLY A 387 -20.37 -9.55 1.13
C GLY A 387 -21.08 -10.86 1.43
N SER A 388 -22.29 -11.00 0.87
CA SER A 388 -23.25 -12.05 1.23
C SER A 388 -22.84 -13.48 0.83
N GLN A 389 -21.91 -13.65 -0.10
CA GLN A 389 -21.40 -14.94 -0.55
C GLN A 389 -20.02 -15.29 0.07
N ALA A 390 -19.47 -14.39 0.89
CA ALA A 390 -18.20 -14.61 1.53
C ALA A 390 -18.30 -15.63 2.69
N GLU A 391 -17.36 -16.57 2.73
CA GLU A 391 -17.29 -17.61 3.77
C GLU A 391 -16.03 -17.45 4.61
N PHE A 392 -16.20 -17.18 5.91
CA PHE A 392 -15.11 -16.99 6.88
C PHE A 392 -15.08 -18.10 7.96
N ILE A 393 -15.18 -19.36 7.52
CA ILE A 393 -15.20 -20.54 8.41
C ILE A 393 -13.90 -20.68 9.19
N GLN A 394 -12.78 -20.18 8.62
CA GLN A 394 -11.46 -20.23 9.25
C GLN A 394 -11.16 -18.99 10.12
N LEU A 395 -12.10 -18.07 10.29
CA LEU A 395 -11.90 -16.86 11.10
C LEU A 395 -12.35 -17.03 12.56
N SER A 396 -13.46 -17.74 12.78
CA SER A 396 -14.06 -17.86 14.10
C SER A 396 -14.73 -19.23 14.36
N ASN A 397 -14.91 -19.56 15.64
CA ASN A 397 -15.70 -20.71 16.09
C ASN A 397 -17.21 -20.50 15.85
N ILE A 398 -17.68 -19.25 15.65
CA ILE A 398 -19.08 -18.92 15.38
C ILE A 398 -19.36 -19.08 13.89
N LYS A 399 -20.54 -19.64 13.57
CA LYS A 399 -20.98 -19.86 12.18
C LYS A 399 -22.46 -19.54 12.02
N PRO A 400 -22.88 -18.75 11.02
CA PRO A 400 -22.01 -18.00 10.10
C PRO A 400 -21.27 -16.85 10.81
N PHE A 401 -20.13 -16.45 10.28
CA PHE A 401 -19.35 -15.31 10.74
C PHE A 401 -19.13 -14.34 9.58
N THR A 402 -19.53 -13.09 9.76
CA THR A 402 -19.51 -12.05 8.72
C THR A 402 -18.55 -10.93 9.08
N ILE A 403 -18.01 -10.27 8.07
CA ILE A 403 -17.27 -9.03 8.20
C ILE A 403 -18.27 -7.88 7.98
N ASP A 404 -18.66 -7.19 9.05
CA ASP A 404 -19.73 -6.19 8.94
C ASP A 404 -19.20 -4.83 8.46
N LYS A 405 -18.02 -4.45 8.92
CA LYS A 405 -17.33 -3.24 8.46
C LYS A 405 -15.83 -3.47 8.43
N ALA A 406 -15.22 -3.05 7.33
CA ALA A 406 -13.77 -3.12 7.15
C ALA A 406 -13.25 -1.84 6.50
N PHE A 407 -12.36 -1.14 7.21
CA PHE A 407 -11.80 0.12 6.75
C PHE A 407 -10.27 0.04 6.63
N ASN A 408 -9.75 0.76 5.64
CA ASN A 408 -8.33 1.06 5.54
C ASN A 408 -8.15 2.58 5.62
N THR A 409 -7.55 3.06 6.70
CA THR A 409 -7.25 4.48 6.89
C THR A 409 -5.83 4.77 6.44
N VAL A 410 -5.65 5.85 5.72
CA VAL A 410 -4.35 6.23 5.17
C VAL A 410 -4.10 7.69 5.48
N GLN A 411 -2.90 8.01 5.96
CA GLN A 411 -2.48 9.36 6.30
C GLN A 411 -1.12 9.67 5.69
N PHE A 412 -1.01 10.85 5.11
CA PHE A 412 0.22 11.42 4.60
C PHE A 412 0.45 12.78 5.23
N GLU A 413 1.58 12.95 5.90
CA GLU A 413 2.00 14.18 6.54
C GLU A 413 3.47 14.45 6.22
N MET A 414 3.76 15.66 5.76
CA MET A 414 5.13 16.12 5.53
C MET A 414 5.43 17.33 6.41
N SER A 415 6.55 17.30 7.09
CA SER A 415 7.09 18.48 7.78
C SER A 415 8.03 19.28 6.85
N ASP A 416 8.16 20.56 7.13
CA ASP A 416 8.96 21.50 6.33
C ASP A 416 10.46 21.13 6.28
N GLY A 417 10.92 20.26 7.21
CA GLY A 417 12.30 19.91 7.41
C GLY A 417 13.08 21.03 8.12
N GLU A 418 14.19 20.67 8.76
CA GLU A 418 15.15 21.65 9.25
C GLU A 418 16.18 21.94 8.16
N ALA A 419 16.37 23.20 7.81
CA ALA A 419 17.39 23.62 6.86
C ALA A 419 18.78 23.25 7.40
N GLY A 420 19.43 22.26 6.76
CA GLY A 420 20.79 21.90 7.09
C GLY A 420 21.79 23.03 6.72
N PRO A 421 22.98 23.08 7.36
CA PRO A 421 23.98 24.12 7.10
C PRO A 421 24.60 24.05 5.69
N GLN A 422 24.29 23.06 4.89
CA GLN A 422 24.85 22.84 3.55
C GLN A 422 23.97 23.29 2.37
N ASP A 423 22.79 23.88 2.63
CA ASP A 423 21.95 24.45 1.57
C ASP A 423 22.56 25.74 1.02
N LYS A 424 23.70 25.63 0.36
CA LYS A 424 24.29 26.74 -0.38
C LYS A 424 23.49 27.00 -1.65
N GLU A 425 22.61 28.01 -1.59
CA GLU A 425 21.99 28.61 -2.78
C GLU A 425 23.04 29.36 -3.62
N GLN A 426 23.92 28.66 -4.30
CA GLN A 426 24.79 29.27 -5.30
C GLN A 426 24.91 28.30 -6.49
N GLU A 427 23.79 28.16 -7.20
CA GLU A 427 23.85 27.54 -8.51
C GLU A 427 23.73 28.61 -9.58
N ALA A 428 24.79 28.71 -10.41
CA ALA A 428 24.81 29.62 -11.54
C ALA A 428 23.83 29.12 -12.61
N GLY A 429 22.78 29.87 -12.87
CA GLY A 429 21.81 29.57 -13.91
C GLY A 429 20.46 30.29 -13.68
N ILE A 430 19.64 30.30 -14.72
CA ILE A 430 18.24 30.77 -14.61
C ILE A 430 17.36 29.50 -14.40
N PRO A 431 16.73 29.34 -13.23
CA PRO A 431 15.91 28.17 -12.96
C PRO A 431 14.64 28.18 -13.82
N LEU A 432 14.22 27.00 -14.24
CA LEU A 432 12.89 26.81 -14.79
C LEU A 432 11.87 26.89 -13.64
N LYS A 433 10.91 27.79 -13.75
CA LYS A 433 9.85 27.93 -12.74
C LYS A 433 8.74 26.91 -12.95
N LEU A 434 8.46 26.14 -11.91
CA LEU A 434 7.38 25.18 -11.87
C LEU A 434 6.55 25.37 -10.60
N SER A 435 5.30 25.76 -10.78
CA SER A 435 4.34 25.91 -9.67
C SER A 435 3.27 24.82 -9.74
N ILE A 436 3.16 24.03 -8.66
CA ILE A 436 2.09 23.04 -8.47
C ILE A 436 0.88 23.76 -7.86
N ASN A 437 0.19 24.55 -8.67
CA ASN A 437 -0.88 25.48 -8.24
C ASN A 437 -2.28 25.09 -8.72
N ARG A 438 -2.49 23.82 -9.08
CA ARG A 438 -3.78 23.24 -9.49
C ARG A 438 -3.82 21.76 -9.15
N PRO A 439 -4.96 21.07 -9.27
CA PRO A 439 -5.07 19.65 -8.94
C PRO A 439 -3.96 18.80 -9.53
N PHE A 440 -3.33 17.99 -8.68
CA PHE A 440 -2.20 17.15 -9.05
C PHE A 440 -2.32 15.76 -8.41
N PHE A 441 -1.73 14.79 -9.08
CA PHE A 441 -1.51 13.45 -8.54
C PHE A 441 -0.14 13.37 -7.87
N PHE A 442 -0.03 12.55 -6.85
CA PHE A 442 1.25 12.21 -6.24
C PHE A 442 1.33 10.73 -5.85
N SER A 443 2.54 10.22 -5.81
CA SER A 443 2.82 8.89 -5.27
C SER A 443 4.10 8.91 -4.45
N VAL A 444 4.06 8.31 -3.26
CA VAL A 444 5.27 8.03 -2.46
C VAL A 444 5.74 6.63 -2.78
N ILE A 445 6.99 6.49 -3.16
CA ILE A 445 7.56 5.27 -3.72
C ILE A 445 8.82 4.91 -2.95
N GLY A 446 8.92 3.64 -2.54
CA GLY A 446 10.13 3.07 -1.94
C GLY A 446 11.19 2.77 -2.99
N GLU A 447 12.39 3.33 -2.83
CA GLU A 447 13.49 3.29 -3.84
C GLU A 447 13.92 1.87 -4.22
N HIS A 448 13.93 0.92 -3.27
CA HIS A 448 14.54 -0.40 -3.50
C HIS A 448 13.74 -1.34 -4.43
N TYR A 449 12.40 -1.23 -4.45
CA TYR A 449 11.53 -2.14 -5.19
C TYR A 449 10.46 -1.40 -5.99
N ASP A 450 10.59 -0.09 -6.15
CA ASP A 450 9.57 0.77 -6.76
C ASP A 450 8.17 0.50 -6.19
N SER A 451 8.13 0.22 -4.86
CA SER A 451 6.88 -0.10 -4.18
C SER A 451 6.06 1.17 -3.93
N PHE A 452 4.83 1.20 -4.40
CA PHE A 452 3.90 2.31 -4.14
C PHE A 452 3.40 2.21 -2.69
N LEU A 453 3.98 3.03 -1.84
CA LEU A 453 3.58 3.18 -0.44
C LEU A 453 2.26 3.93 -0.35
N LEU A 454 2.16 5.00 -1.14
CA LEU A 454 0.99 5.88 -1.23
C LEU A 454 0.73 6.27 -2.69
N MET A 455 -0.54 6.38 -3.02
CA MET A 455 -1.07 7.00 -4.24
C MET A 455 -2.18 7.96 -3.86
N GLY A 456 -2.13 9.19 -4.34
CA GLY A 456 -3.14 10.17 -3.98
C GLY A 456 -3.25 11.32 -4.95
N LYS A 457 -4.27 12.14 -4.75
CA LYS A 457 -4.45 13.42 -5.41
C LYS A 457 -4.82 14.51 -4.43
N VAL A 458 -4.37 15.70 -4.74
CA VAL A 458 -4.76 16.93 -4.07
C VAL A 458 -5.55 17.76 -5.07
N THR A 459 -6.84 17.91 -4.81
CA THR A 459 -7.74 18.78 -5.58
C THR A 459 -7.90 20.13 -4.88
N ASN A 460 -7.81 20.14 -3.56
CA ASN A 460 -7.82 21.33 -2.73
C ASN A 460 -6.87 21.13 -1.53
N PRO A 461 -5.77 21.89 -1.42
CA PRO A 461 -4.80 21.73 -0.33
C PRO A 461 -5.24 22.33 1.02
N THR A 462 -6.41 22.98 1.09
CA THR A 462 -6.92 23.62 2.32
C THR A 462 -7.92 22.75 3.10
N VAL A 463 -8.24 21.55 2.61
CA VAL A 463 -9.21 20.62 3.22
C VAL A 463 -8.61 19.26 3.49
#